data_171648b309e5390c6909188e8b1a91dd
#
_entry.id   171648b309e5390c6909188e8b1a91dd
#
_cell.length_a   1.000
_cell.length_b   1.000
_cell.length_c   1.000
_cell.angle_alpha   90.00
_cell.angle_beta   90.00
_cell.angle_gamma   90.00
#
_symmetry.space_group_name_H-M   'P 1'
#
loop_
_entity.id
_entity.type
_entity.pdbx_description
1 polymer ?
#
loop_
_entity_poly.entity_id
_entity_poly.type
_entity_poly.pdbx_seq_one_letter_code
_entity_poly.pdbx_strand_id
1 'polypeptide(L)'
;LTQHVYSPIPLAISEKTWQKLSDADRQAVTKAAKEAAAFSRQEIRANDDRQLKEMADRGAKIAKPNLEPFRQVVQPTYAKAREKFGAENVDAILKDAEAVRKAFPAK
;
A
#
# COMPACT_ATOMS: atom_id res chain seq x y z
N LEU A 1 -16.21 -0.37 -1.51
CA LEU A 1 -14.75 -0.31 -1.65
C LEU A 1 -14.23 0.96 -0.99
N THR A 2 -13.55 0.84 0.13
CA THR A 2 -13.09 2.01 0.92
C THR A 2 -11.59 2.24 0.84
N GLN A 3 -10.81 1.26 0.38
CA GLN A 3 -9.35 1.32 0.27
C GLN A 3 -8.67 1.86 1.56
N HIS A 4 -9.20 1.49 2.72
CA HIS A 4 -8.78 2.03 4.02
C HIS A 4 -7.60 1.31 4.64
N VAL A 5 -7.16 0.20 4.05
CA VAL A 5 -6.00 -0.57 4.52
C VAL A 5 -4.90 -0.52 3.47
N TYR A 6 -3.73 -0.09 3.90
CA TYR A 6 -2.49 -0.24 3.13
C TYR A 6 -1.63 -1.29 3.80
N SER A 7 -1.38 -2.41 3.12
CA SER A 7 -0.64 -3.56 3.66
C SER A 7 0.59 -3.86 2.79
N PRO A 8 1.70 -3.14 3.00
CA PRO A 8 2.94 -3.44 2.29
C PRO A 8 3.53 -4.74 2.83
N ILE A 9 4.01 -5.58 1.93
CA ILE A 9 4.74 -6.80 2.28
C ILE A 9 6.20 -6.60 1.88
N PRO A 10 7.11 -6.33 2.83
CA PRO A 10 8.53 -6.18 2.54
C PRO A 10 9.16 -7.54 2.29
N LEU A 11 10.02 -7.60 1.27
CA LEU A 11 10.93 -8.73 1.06
C LEU A 11 12.27 -8.36 1.68
N ALA A 12 12.69 -9.11 2.69
CA ALA A 12 13.90 -8.85 3.44
C ALA A 12 14.84 -10.06 3.45
N ILE A 13 16.12 -9.79 3.53
CA ILE A 13 17.19 -10.78 3.74
C ILE A 13 18.00 -10.37 4.97
N SER A 14 18.45 -11.33 5.78
CA SER A 14 19.30 -11.01 6.93
C SER A 14 20.69 -10.55 6.49
N GLU A 15 21.27 -9.59 7.18
CA GLU A 15 22.61 -9.09 6.91
C GLU A 15 23.65 -10.24 6.95
N LYS A 16 23.53 -11.14 7.93
CA LYS A 16 24.40 -12.32 8.04
C LYS A 16 24.35 -13.20 6.79
N THR A 17 23.18 -13.36 6.17
CA THR A 17 23.06 -14.13 4.92
C THR A 17 23.61 -13.33 3.75
N TRP A 18 23.28 -12.04 3.69
CA TRP A 18 23.72 -11.13 2.62
C TRP A 18 25.24 -11.08 2.49
N GLN A 19 25.96 -11.00 3.62
CA GLN A 19 27.42 -10.97 3.63
C GLN A 19 28.11 -12.26 3.18
N LYS A 20 27.39 -13.39 3.19
CA LYS A 20 27.92 -14.66 2.67
C LYS A 20 27.80 -14.82 1.15
N LEU A 21 27.00 -13.97 0.52
CA LEU A 21 26.80 -14.02 -0.91
C LEU A 21 27.96 -13.35 -1.64
N SER A 22 28.34 -13.93 -2.78
CA SER A 22 29.23 -13.26 -3.72
C SER A 22 28.57 -12.03 -4.34
N ASP A 23 29.33 -11.13 -4.93
CA ASP A 23 28.77 -9.95 -5.60
C ASP A 23 27.83 -10.35 -6.76
N ALA A 24 28.15 -11.40 -7.48
CA ALA A 24 27.30 -11.94 -8.53
C ALA A 24 25.95 -12.44 -7.96
N ASP A 25 25.99 -13.17 -6.83
CA ASP A 25 24.76 -13.65 -6.17
C ASP A 25 23.93 -12.51 -5.61
N ARG A 26 24.56 -11.49 -5.01
CA ARG A 26 23.86 -10.28 -4.53
C ARG A 26 23.13 -9.56 -5.67
N GLN A 27 23.78 -9.42 -6.82
CA GLN A 27 23.17 -8.84 -8.00
C GLN A 27 21.98 -9.69 -8.50
N ALA A 28 22.15 -11.01 -8.57
CA ALA A 28 21.10 -11.93 -8.98
C ALA A 28 19.88 -11.88 -8.05
N VAL A 29 20.10 -11.94 -6.74
CA VAL A 29 19.02 -11.83 -5.73
C VAL A 29 18.32 -10.48 -5.80
N THR A 30 19.09 -9.38 -5.92
CA THR A 30 18.50 -8.04 -6.04
C THR A 30 17.66 -7.90 -7.29
N LYS A 31 18.13 -8.41 -8.43
CA LYS A 31 17.38 -8.41 -9.69
C LYS A 31 16.09 -9.22 -9.55
N ALA A 32 16.19 -10.45 -9.06
CA ALA A 32 15.04 -11.32 -8.87
C ALA A 32 14.00 -10.71 -7.91
N ALA A 33 14.43 -10.09 -6.82
CA ALA A 33 13.55 -9.41 -5.88
C ALA A 33 12.78 -8.24 -6.53
N LYS A 34 13.44 -7.43 -7.37
CA LYS A 34 12.81 -6.33 -8.10
C LYS A 34 11.79 -6.83 -9.13
N GLU A 35 12.15 -7.88 -9.87
CA GLU A 35 11.26 -8.50 -10.86
C GLU A 35 10.05 -9.15 -10.19
N ALA A 36 10.25 -9.90 -9.11
CA ALA A 36 9.17 -10.49 -8.32
C ALA A 36 8.23 -9.43 -7.74
N ALA A 37 8.76 -8.32 -7.22
CA ALA A 37 7.96 -7.23 -6.70
C ALA A 37 7.13 -6.53 -7.80
N ALA A 38 7.68 -6.38 -9.00
CA ALA A 38 6.95 -5.81 -10.14
C ALA A 38 5.84 -6.77 -10.60
N PHE A 39 6.14 -8.04 -10.76
CA PHE A 39 5.18 -9.08 -11.11
C PHE A 39 4.06 -9.18 -10.09
N SER A 40 4.38 -9.26 -8.79
CA SER A 40 3.38 -9.32 -7.71
C SER A 40 2.41 -8.14 -7.75
N ARG A 41 2.90 -6.91 -7.95
CA ARG A 41 2.03 -5.73 -8.06
C ARG A 41 1.10 -5.80 -9.28
N GLN A 42 1.57 -6.33 -10.39
CA GLN A 42 0.75 -6.51 -11.59
C GLN A 42 -0.33 -7.56 -11.38
N GLU A 43 0.03 -8.71 -10.82
CA GLU A 43 -0.89 -9.82 -10.54
C GLU A 43 -1.96 -9.44 -9.50
N ILE A 44 -1.58 -8.74 -8.44
CA ILE A 44 -2.54 -8.28 -7.43
C ILE A 44 -3.59 -7.38 -8.07
N ARG A 45 -3.19 -6.40 -8.88
CA ARG A 45 -4.14 -5.49 -9.56
C ARG A 45 -5.07 -6.23 -10.51
N ALA A 46 -4.52 -7.16 -11.31
CA ALA A 46 -5.33 -7.98 -12.22
C ALA A 46 -6.30 -8.89 -11.46
N ASN A 47 -5.88 -9.43 -10.31
CA ASN A 47 -6.70 -10.25 -9.44
C ASN A 47 -7.83 -9.46 -8.79
N ASP A 48 -7.57 -8.26 -8.31
CA ASP A 48 -8.58 -7.43 -7.65
C ASP A 48 -9.77 -7.17 -8.59
N ASP A 49 -9.51 -6.76 -9.82
CA ASP A 49 -10.57 -6.51 -10.81
C ASP A 49 -11.36 -7.78 -11.15
N ARG A 50 -10.66 -8.91 -11.31
CA ARG A 50 -11.30 -10.21 -11.58
C ARG A 50 -12.18 -10.66 -10.41
N GLN A 51 -11.66 -10.56 -9.17
CA GLN A 51 -12.41 -10.98 -7.98
C GLN A 51 -13.63 -10.10 -7.75
N LEU A 52 -13.53 -8.79 -7.96
CA LEU A 52 -14.69 -7.89 -7.88
C LEU A 52 -15.78 -8.27 -8.88
N LYS A 53 -15.39 -8.61 -10.11
CA LYS A 53 -16.34 -9.07 -11.11
C LYS A 53 -16.98 -10.39 -10.69
N GLU A 54 -16.21 -11.37 -10.26
CA GLU A 54 -16.73 -12.66 -9.79
C GLU A 54 -17.68 -12.51 -8.60
N MET A 55 -17.38 -11.61 -7.67
CA MET A 55 -18.26 -11.30 -6.53
C MET A 55 -19.59 -10.69 -7.01
N ALA A 56 -19.54 -9.76 -7.95
CA ALA A 56 -20.73 -9.14 -8.53
C ALA A 56 -21.58 -10.17 -9.29
N ASP A 57 -20.96 -11.04 -10.09
CA ASP A 57 -21.62 -12.11 -10.83
C ASP A 57 -22.33 -13.10 -9.91
N ARG A 58 -21.83 -13.28 -8.67
CA ARG A 58 -22.43 -14.10 -7.61
C ARG A 58 -23.47 -13.35 -6.75
N GLY A 59 -23.83 -12.13 -7.14
CA GLY A 59 -24.86 -11.33 -6.49
C GLY A 59 -24.37 -10.44 -5.35
N ALA A 60 -23.05 -10.29 -5.13
CA ALA A 60 -22.54 -9.34 -4.16
C ALA A 60 -22.75 -7.90 -4.62
N LYS A 61 -23.24 -7.05 -3.73
CA LYS A 61 -23.41 -5.63 -4.01
C LYS A 61 -22.09 -4.89 -3.79
N ILE A 62 -21.47 -4.45 -4.87
CA ILE A 62 -20.23 -3.67 -4.83
C ILE A 62 -20.58 -2.19 -4.70
N ALA A 63 -20.24 -1.58 -3.56
CA ALA A 63 -20.44 -0.15 -3.31
C ALA A 63 -19.11 0.62 -3.34
N LYS A 64 -19.14 1.81 -3.92
CA LYS A 64 -18.04 2.80 -3.87
C LYS A 64 -18.59 4.04 -3.12
N PRO A 65 -18.50 4.06 -1.78
CA PRO A 65 -19.03 5.16 -1.00
C PRO A 65 -18.21 6.44 -1.18
N ASN A 66 -18.84 7.60 -0.94
CA ASN A 66 -18.08 8.82 -0.74
C ASN A 66 -17.23 8.69 0.52
N LEU A 67 -15.93 8.88 0.41
CA LEU A 67 -14.97 8.70 1.52
C LEU A 67 -14.82 9.95 2.40
N GLU A 68 -15.35 11.10 1.97
CA GLU A 68 -15.16 12.34 2.71
C GLU A 68 -15.79 12.32 4.11
N PRO A 69 -17.02 11.81 4.31
CA PRO A 69 -17.59 11.68 5.66
C PRO A 69 -16.74 10.78 6.58
N PHE A 70 -16.13 9.72 6.04
CA PHE A 70 -15.25 8.84 6.81
C PHE A 70 -13.97 9.57 7.24
N ARG A 71 -13.39 10.40 6.36
CA ARG A 71 -12.20 11.20 6.68
C ARG A 71 -12.48 12.22 7.79
N GLN A 72 -13.66 12.81 7.79
CA GLN A 72 -14.07 13.75 8.84
C GLN A 72 -14.16 13.08 10.22
N VAL A 73 -14.75 11.89 10.28
CA VAL A 73 -14.90 11.14 11.53
C VAL A 73 -13.55 10.71 12.12
N VAL A 74 -12.54 10.44 11.31
CA VAL A 74 -11.22 10.00 11.80
C VAL A 74 -10.26 11.15 12.14
N GLN A 75 -10.63 12.40 11.92
CA GLN A 75 -9.77 13.57 12.24
C GLN A 75 -9.25 13.59 13.69
N PRO A 76 -10.04 13.25 14.73
CA PRO A 76 -9.53 13.18 16.10
C PRO A 76 -8.42 12.15 16.31
N THR A 77 -8.35 11.12 15.46
CA THR A 77 -7.30 10.09 15.53
C THR A 77 -5.94 10.66 15.16
N TYR A 78 -5.90 11.65 14.26
CA TYR A 78 -4.64 12.31 13.89
C TYR A 78 -4.05 13.13 15.03
N ALA A 79 -4.86 13.72 15.90
CA ALA A 79 -4.37 14.39 17.11
C ALA A 79 -3.63 13.39 18.02
N LYS A 80 -4.23 12.25 18.29
CA LYS A 80 -3.58 11.17 19.07
C LYS A 80 -2.31 10.64 18.40
N ALA A 81 -2.30 10.54 17.08
CA ALA A 81 -1.13 10.12 16.34
C ALA A 81 0.02 11.14 16.46
N ARG A 82 -0.28 12.45 16.38
CA ARG A 82 0.71 13.51 16.58
C ARG A 82 1.34 13.48 17.97
N GLU A 83 0.55 13.24 19.01
CA GLU A 83 1.06 13.07 20.37
C GLU A 83 2.01 11.87 20.49
N LYS A 84 1.66 10.76 19.85
CA LYS A 84 2.40 9.49 19.98
C LYS A 84 3.63 9.42 19.09
N PHE A 85 3.57 9.94 17.87
CA PHE A 85 4.61 9.75 16.84
C PHE A 85 5.33 11.04 16.42
N GLY A 86 4.96 12.17 17.04
CA GLY A 86 5.47 13.49 16.69
C GLY A 86 4.65 14.17 15.59
N ALA A 87 4.31 15.43 15.81
CA ALA A 87 3.48 16.20 14.87
C ALA A 87 4.14 16.32 13.49
N GLU A 88 5.44 16.60 13.43
CA GLU A 88 6.19 16.75 12.18
C GLU A 88 6.08 15.52 11.28
N ASN A 89 6.27 14.32 11.86
CA ASN A 89 6.18 13.07 11.12
C ASN A 89 4.78 12.81 10.58
N VAL A 90 3.76 13.03 11.39
CA VAL A 90 2.37 12.81 10.99
C VAL A 90 1.95 13.81 9.92
N ASP A 91 2.31 15.09 10.07
CA ASP A 91 1.94 16.14 9.13
C ASP A 91 2.67 15.97 7.78
N ALA A 92 3.91 15.49 7.77
CA ALA A 92 4.61 15.14 6.55
C ALA A 92 3.88 14.02 5.78
N ILE A 93 3.48 12.94 6.47
CA ILE A 93 2.73 11.84 5.86
C ILE A 93 1.38 12.31 5.32
N LEU A 94 0.66 13.15 6.06
CA LEU A 94 -0.65 13.66 5.61
C LEU A 94 -0.51 14.56 4.38
N LYS A 95 0.53 15.41 4.34
CA LYS A 95 0.86 16.26 3.19
C LYS A 95 1.17 15.43 1.94
N ASP A 96 2.00 14.40 2.09
CA ASP A 96 2.35 13.51 0.98
C ASP A 96 1.13 12.72 0.50
N ALA A 97 0.30 12.23 1.40
CA ALA A 97 -0.94 11.55 1.07
C ALA A 97 -1.93 12.47 0.31
N GLU A 98 -1.97 13.76 0.64
CA GLU A 98 -2.79 14.73 -0.09
C GLU A 98 -2.23 14.99 -1.50
N ALA A 99 -0.91 15.13 -1.64
CA ALA A 99 -0.25 15.33 -2.92
C ALA A 99 -0.50 14.13 -3.86
N VAL A 100 -0.36 12.91 -3.33
CA VAL A 100 -0.65 11.67 -4.08
C VAL A 100 -2.12 11.61 -4.52
N ARG A 101 -3.07 11.96 -3.64
CA ARG A 101 -4.50 11.99 -3.99
C ARG A 101 -4.82 12.98 -5.11
N LYS A 102 -4.17 14.14 -5.14
CA LYS A 102 -4.31 15.12 -6.22
C LYS A 102 -3.73 14.63 -7.54
N ALA A 103 -2.58 13.94 -7.47
CA ALA A 103 -1.92 13.39 -8.66
C ALA A 103 -2.63 12.14 -9.23
N PHE A 104 -3.26 11.35 -8.37
CA PHE A 104 -3.94 10.09 -8.71
C PHE A 104 -5.36 10.06 -8.12
N PRO A 105 -6.30 10.82 -8.69
CA PRO A 105 -7.68 10.82 -8.22
C PRO A 105 -8.29 9.42 -8.34
N ALA A 106 -9.07 9.04 -7.34
CA ALA A 106 -9.77 7.75 -7.34
C ALA A 106 -10.71 7.67 -8.56
N LYS A 107 -10.63 6.55 -9.29
CA LYS A 107 -11.51 6.25 -10.42
C LYS A 107 -12.90 5.83 -9.95
#